data_bb7f85b9a265985c62d872db4b69ef3d
#
_entry.id   bb7f85b9a265985c62d872db4b69ef3d
#
_cell.length_a   1.000
_cell.length_b   1.000
_cell.length_c   1.000
_cell.angle_alpha   90.00
_cell.angle_beta   90.00
_cell.angle_gamma   90.00
#
_symmetry.space_group_name_H-M   'P 1'
#
loop_
_entity.id
_entity.type
_entity.pdbx_description
1 polymer ?
#
loop_
_entity_poly.entity_id
_entity_poly.type
_entity_poly.pdbx_seq_one_letter_code
_entity_poly.pdbx_strand_id
1 'polypeptide(L)'
;MKCKIFHESKGRLRIHAVQGRMTLAQADILEAYLLQLPCVTDAKVYDRTCDAVIFYHGQRNAVLTALAAFRYQNAQALAPEHSGRALNREYQDKLFFTLCRRVINRTIIPLPIRTALTLFRSVRYLWAGLSCLRKGHILVPVLDATAITVSLLRRDFKTAGSIMFLLSIGETLDEWTHKKSVADLARTMSLNVDQVWLETEGG
;
A
#
# COMPACT_ATOMS: atom_id res chain seq x y z
N MET A 1 -15.33 -7.22 22.72
CA MET A 1 -14.57 -5.96 22.60
C MET A 1 -15.43 -4.79 23.06
N LYS A 2 -14.89 -3.76 23.75
CA LYS A 2 -15.64 -2.54 24.09
C LYS A 2 -15.64 -1.59 22.90
N CYS A 3 -16.83 -1.21 22.41
CA CYS A 3 -17.01 -0.32 21.27
C CYS A 3 -17.95 0.83 21.62
N LYS A 4 -17.72 1.97 21.01
CA LYS A 4 -18.63 3.13 21.04
C LYS A 4 -19.19 3.38 19.64
N ILE A 5 -20.48 3.52 19.52
CA ILE A 5 -21.11 3.84 18.22
C ILE A 5 -20.93 5.33 17.95
N PHE A 6 -20.29 5.68 16.83
CA PHE A 6 -20.08 7.06 16.41
C PHE A 6 -21.17 7.56 15.48
N HIS A 7 -21.58 6.72 14.56
CA HIS A 7 -22.61 7.06 13.60
C HIS A 7 -23.33 5.80 13.14
N GLU A 8 -24.62 5.93 12.96
CA GLU A 8 -25.50 4.86 12.47
C GLU A 8 -26.43 5.40 11.41
N SER A 9 -26.57 4.67 10.33
CA SER A 9 -27.57 4.89 9.30
C SER A 9 -28.11 3.53 8.84
N LYS A 10 -29.21 3.53 8.08
CA LYS A 10 -29.84 2.28 7.62
C LYS A 10 -28.83 1.42 6.84
N GLY A 11 -28.50 0.25 7.39
CA GLY A 11 -27.55 -0.69 6.80
C GLY A 11 -26.04 -0.33 6.96
N ARG A 12 -25.71 0.75 7.70
CA ARG A 12 -24.32 1.16 7.92
C ARG A 12 -24.08 1.57 9.37
N LEU A 13 -23.07 1.00 9.99
CA LEU A 13 -22.65 1.26 11.37
C LEU A 13 -21.20 1.70 11.40
N ARG A 14 -20.90 2.84 12.02
CA ARG A 14 -19.54 3.26 12.35
C ARG A 14 -19.31 3.15 13.84
N ILE A 15 -18.35 2.32 14.21
CA ILE A 15 -17.97 2.10 15.59
C ILE A 15 -16.54 2.53 15.84
N HIS A 16 -16.26 2.91 17.09
CA HIS A 16 -14.91 3.15 17.59
C HIS A 16 -14.56 2.07 18.62
N ALA A 17 -13.47 1.35 18.38
CA ALA A 17 -12.93 0.41 19.36
C ALA A 17 -12.27 1.19 20.50
N VAL A 18 -12.71 0.97 21.74
CA VAL A 18 -12.18 1.67 22.93
C VAL A 18 -10.83 1.07 23.29
N GLN A 19 -9.79 1.45 22.52
CA GLN A 19 -8.40 1.08 22.74
C GLN A 19 -7.49 2.23 22.30
N GLY A 20 -6.35 2.42 22.99
CA GLY A 20 -5.47 3.56 22.72
C GLY A 20 -4.78 3.52 21.36
N ARG A 21 -4.47 2.33 20.85
CA ARG A 21 -3.87 2.08 19.53
C ARG A 21 -4.32 0.72 19.00
N MET A 22 -4.47 0.64 17.68
CA MET A 22 -4.74 -0.59 16.97
C MET A 22 -3.55 -0.90 16.06
N THR A 23 -3.00 -2.11 16.15
CA THR A 23 -1.96 -2.56 15.23
C THR A 23 -2.56 -2.95 13.89
N LEU A 24 -1.75 -2.97 12.82
CA LEU A 24 -2.21 -3.41 11.50
C LEU A 24 -2.80 -4.82 11.55
N ALA A 25 -2.11 -5.76 12.23
CA ALA A 25 -2.60 -7.12 12.41
C ALA A 25 -3.95 -7.17 13.15
N GLN A 26 -4.13 -6.36 14.19
CA GLN A 26 -5.41 -6.28 14.90
C GLN A 26 -6.53 -5.74 14.00
N ALA A 27 -6.23 -4.77 13.14
CA ALA A 27 -7.20 -4.23 12.19
C ALA A 27 -7.60 -5.28 11.15
N ASP A 28 -6.63 -6.05 10.64
CA ASP A 28 -6.88 -7.12 9.68
C ASP A 28 -7.69 -8.28 10.27
N ILE A 29 -7.36 -8.70 11.50
CA ILE A 29 -8.11 -9.73 12.24
C ILE A 29 -9.56 -9.29 12.47
N LEU A 30 -9.77 -8.04 12.90
CA LEU A 30 -11.11 -7.51 13.13
C LEU A 30 -11.91 -7.42 11.84
N GLU A 31 -11.28 -6.97 10.74
CA GLU A 31 -11.93 -6.90 9.43
C GLU A 31 -12.29 -8.29 8.90
N ALA A 32 -11.35 -9.25 8.97
CA ALA A 32 -11.61 -10.63 8.56
C ALA A 32 -12.73 -11.27 9.39
N TYR A 33 -12.75 -11.05 10.69
CA TYR A 33 -13.83 -11.53 11.56
C TYR A 33 -15.20 -10.95 11.18
N LEU A 34 -15.25 -9.63 10.90
CA LEU A 34 -16.49 -8.97 10.51
C LEU A 34 -17.03 -9.47 9.17
N LEU A 35 -16.14 -9.72 8.21
CA LEU A 35 -16.52 -10.24 6.88
C LEU A 35 -17.01 -11.69 6.91
N GLN A 36 -16.67 -12.47 7.95
CA GLN A 36 -17.20 -13.83 8.14
C GLN A 36 -18.64 -13.86 8.68
N LEU A 37 -19.14 -12.72 9.19
CA LEU A 37 -20.50 -12.67 9.73
C LEU A 37 -21.53 -12.66 8.58
N PRO A 38 -22.52 -13.56 8.58
CA PRO A 38 -23.49 -13.68 7.48
C PRO A 38 -24.37 -12.43 7.31
N CYS A 39 -24.47 -11.59 8.35
CA CYS A 39 -25.22 -10.33 8.32
C CYS A 39 -24.40 -9.13 7.81
N VAL A 40 -23.10 -9.28 7.57
CA VAL A 40 -22.20 -8.22 7.11
C VAL A 40 -21.94 -8.38 5.63
N THR A 41 -22.19 -7.32 4.88
CA THR A 41 -21.93 -7.26 3.43
C THR A 41 -20.53 -6.76 3.12
N ASP A 42 -20.07 -5.76 3.88
CA ASP A 42 -18.73 -5.19 3.76
C ASP A 42 -18.29 -4.60 5.10
N ALA A 43 -17.00 -4.64 5.36
CA ALA A 43 -16.42 -4.07 6.57
C ALA A 43 -15.06 -3.45 6.27
N LYS A 44 -14.81 -2.25 6.79
CA LYS A 44 -13.52 -1.57 6.67
C LYS A 44 -13.07 -1.05 8.01
N VAL A 45 -11.90 -1.49 8.46
CA VAL A 45 -11.31 -1.11 9.73
C VAL A 45 -10.16 -0.14 9.51
N TYR A 46 -10.13 0.95 10.28
CA TYR A 46 -9.11 2.00 10.22
C TYR A 46 -8.21 1.91 11.46
N ASP A 47 -6.98 1.45 11.29
CA ASP A 47 -6.01 1.24 12.38
C ASP A 47 -5.64 2.54 13.12
N ARG A 48 -5.49 3.66 12.38
CA ARG A 48 -5.08 4.95 12.94
C ARG A 48 -6.12 5.59 13.86
N THR A 49 -7.39 5.46 13.51
CA THR A 49 -8.51 6.04 14.27
C THR A 49 -9.19 5.02 15.18
N CYS A 50 -8.82 3.74 15.09
CA CYS A 50 -9.47 2.62 15.77
C CYS A 50 -10.97 2.52 15.44
N ASP A 51 -11.38 2.99 14.25
CA ASP A 51 -12.77 2.96 13.80
C ASP A 51 -13.00 1.77 12.88
N ALA A 52 -14.21 1.23 12.90
CA ALA A 52 -14.68 0.30 11.90
C ALA A 52 -15.99 0.80 11.29
N VAL A 53 -16.07 0.74 9.96
CA VAL A 53 -17.28 1.00 9.19
C VAL A 53 -17.78 -0.34 8.69
N ILE A 54 -19.02 -0.69 9.05
CA ILE A 54 -19.62 -1.99 8.80
C ILE A 54 -20.89 -1.74 7.99
N PHE A 55 -21.00 -2.39 6.84
CA PHE A 55 -22.23 -2.45 6.06
C PHE A 55 -22.90 -3.78 6.34
N TYR A 56 -24.16 -3.74 6.75
CA TYR A 56 -24.89 -4.92 7.17
C TYR A 56 -26.32 -4.93 6.63
N HIS A 57 -26.88 -6.11 6.53
CA HIS A 57 -28.28 -6.34 6.24
C HIS A 57 -28.91 -7.21 7.35
N GLY A 58 -30.18 -6.97 7.65
CA GLY A 58 -30.86 -7.68 8.73
C GLY A 58 -30.79 -6.96 10.08
N GLN A 59 -30.68 -7.74 11.16
CA GLN A 59 -30.80 -7.20 12.51
C GLN A 59 -29.49 -6.59 13.02
N ARG A 60 -29.52 -5.30 13.36
CA ARG A 60 -28.43 -4.55 14.02
C ARG A 60 -27.86 -5.26 15.24
N ASN A 61 -28.73 -5.85 16.05
CA ASN A 61 -28.34 -6.47 17.30
C ASN A 61 -27.41 -7.68 17.09
N ALA A 62 -27.52 -8.38 15.97
CA ALA A 62 -26.62 -9.49 15.62
C ALA A 62 -25.16 -9.00 15.46
N VAL A 63 -24.96 -7.85 14.78
CA VAL A 63 -23.65 -7.24 14.61
C VAL A 63 -23.08 -6.78 15.95
N LEU A 64 -23.89 -6.15 16.79
CA LEU A 64 -23.45 -5.66 18.10
C LEU A 64 -23.10 -6.81 19.05
N THR A 65 -23.85 -7.90 19.05
CA THR A 65 -23.58 -9.11 19.84
C THR A 65 -22.27 -9.76 19.41
N ALA A 66 -22.06 -9.90 18.08
CA ALA A 66 -20.81 -10.42 17.53
C ALA A 66 -19.61 -9.55 17.92
N LEU A 67 -19.72 -8.23 17.86
CA LEU A 67 -18.69 -7.30 18.32
C LEU A 67 -18.41 -7.39 19.83
N ALA A 68 -19.44 -7.57 20.65
CA ALA A 68 -19.28 -7.75 22.09
C ALA A 68 -18.54 -9.06 22.41
N ALA A 69 -18.82 -10.11 21.69
CA ALA A 69 -18.16 -11.43 21.83
C ALA A 69 -16.73 -11.45 21.26
N PHE A 70 -16.37 -10.55 20.36
CA PHE A 70 -15.07 -10.53 19.71
C PHE A 70 -13.91 -10.35 20.70
N ARG A 71 -12.89 -11.20 20.56
CA ARG A 71 -11.60 -11.12 21.27
C ARG A 71 -10.48 -11.46 20.32
N TYR A 72 -9.46 -10.62 20.25
CA TYR A 72 -8.30 -10.80 19.36
C TYR A 72 -7.59 -12.14 19.55
N GLN A 73 -7.53 -12.64 20.80
CA GLN A 73 -6.86 -13.91 21.12
C GLN A 73 -7.50 -15.11 20.43
N ASN A 74 -8.83 -15.11 20.30
CA ASN A 74 -9.59 -16.23 19.70
C ASN A 74 -9.64 -16.14 18.18
N ALA A 75 -9.31 -14.99 17.62
CA ALA A 75 -9.41 -14.70 16.18
C ALA A 75 -8.05 -14.64 15.48
N GLN A 76 -6.96 -15.05 16.16
CA GLN A 76 -5.61 -15.01 15.56
C GLN A 76 -5.46 -15.88 14.32
N ALA A 77 -6.19 -16.99 14.24
CA ALA A 77 -6.22 -17.86 13.06
C ALA A 77 -6.83 -17.19 11.81
N LEU A 78 -7.55 -16.06 11.98
CA LEU A 78 -8.14 -15.28 10.90
C LEU A 78 -7.18 -14.21 10.34
N ALA A 79 -5.98 -14.09 10.90
CA ALA A 79 -5.00 -13.14 10.40
C ALA A 79 -4.59 -13.52 8.98
N PRO A 80 -4.82 -12.67 7.97
CA PRO A 80 -4.35 -12.94 6.62
C PRO A 80 -2.82 -12.96 6.62
N GLU A 81 -2.22 -14.00 6.05
CA GLU A 81 -0.75 -14.14 5.95
C GLU A 81 -0.10 -12.94 5.24
N HIS A 82 -0.81 -12.27 4.35
CA HIS A 82 -0.35 -11.11 3.59
C HIS A 82 -1.34 -9.96 3.73
N SER A 83 -1.04 -9.04 4.64
CA SER A 83 -1.83 -7.83 4.81
C SER A 83 -1.51 -6.80 3.72
N GLY A 84 -2.47 -6.56 2.81
CA GLY A 84 -2.36 -5.47 1.82
C GLY A 84 -2.20 -4.08 2.47
N ARG A 85 -2.56 -3.94 3.75
CA ARG A 85 -2.39 -2.71 4.53
C ARG A 85 -0.93 -2.42 4.84
N ALA A 86 -0.15 -3.44 5.22
CA ALA A 86 1.28 -3.30 5.50
C ALA A 86 2.00 -2.82 4.25
N LEU A 87 1.70 -3.43 3.09
CA LEU A 87 2.24 -3.03 1.80
C LEU A 87 1.89 -1.57 1.47
N ASN A 88 0.61 -1.20 1.56
CA ASN A 88 0.16 0.16 1.26
C ASN A 88 0.84 1.18 2.18
N ARG A 89 1.03 0.88 3.46
CA ARG A 89 1.68 1.76 4.42
C ARG A 89 3.15 1.97 4.10
N GLU A 90 3.87 0.89 3.79
CA GLU A 90 5.29 0.97 3.40
C GLU A 90 5.49 1.92 2.21
N TYR A 91 4.64 1.82 1.18
CA TYR A 91 4.75 2.67 0.01
C TYR A 91 4.26 4.10 0.23
N GLN A 92 3.23 4.31 1.05
CA GLN A 92 2.84 5.65 1.48
C GLN A 92 3.98 6.36 2.23
N ASP A 93 4.67 5.66 3.12
CA ASP A 93 5.81 6.20 3.85
C ASP A 93 6.99 6.50 2.90
N LYS A 94 7.30 5.60 1.95
CA LYS A 94 8.32 5.85 0.90
C LYS A 94 8.02 7.09 0.06
N LEU A 95 6.76 7.24 -0.39
CA LEU A 95 6.33 8.41 -1.16
C LEU A 95 6.40 9.69 -0.31
N PHE A 96 5.93 9.64 0.94
CA PHE A 96 6.00 10.77 1.86
C PHE A 96 7.44 11.21 2.10
N PHE A 97 8.36 10.29 2.39
CA PHE A 97 9.78 10.61 2.55
C PHE A 97 10.40 11.19 1.27
N THR A 98 10.02 10.70 0.11
CA THR A 98 10.51 11.22 -1.18
C THR A 98 10.05 12.66 -1.41
N LEU A 99 8.78 12.96 -1.09
CA LEU A 99 8.23 14.30 -1.13
C LEU A 99 8.89 15.24 -0.10
N CYS A 100 8.99 14.81 1.15
CA CYS A 100 9.63 15.60 2.21
C CYS A 100 11.09 15.92 1.85
N ARG A 101 11.85 14.93 1.38
CA ARG A 101 13.23 15.12 0.93
C ARG A 101 13.33 16.11 -0.23
N ARG A 102 12.34 16.14 -1.14
CA ARG A 102 12.28 17.12 -2.23
C ARG A 102 12.10 18.54 -1.70
N VAL A 103 11.16 18.73 -0.77
CA VAL A 103 10.90 20.02 -0.14
C VAL A 103 12.12 20.50 0.64
N ILE A 104 12.71 19.65 1.49
CA ILE A 104 13.91 19.96 2.28
C ILE A 104 15.08 20.36 1.36
N ASN A 105 15.33 19.57 0.31
CA ASN A 105 16.40 19.86 -0.65
C ASN A 105 16.19 21.21 -1.37
N ARG A 106 14.94 21.60 -1.58
CA ARG A 106 14.62 22.86 -2.27
C ARG A 106 14.71 24.08 -1.35
N THR A 107 14.37 23.94 -0.06
CA THR A 107 14.25 25.06 0.89
C THR A 107 15.51 25.26 1.73
N ILE A 108 16.17 24.18 2.15
CA ILE A 108 17.25 24.24 3.16
C ILE A 108 18.62 24.17 2.52
N ILE A 109 18.78 23.42 1.40
CA ILE A 109 20.10 23.18 0.82
C ILE A 109 20.51 24.33 -0.11
N PRO A 110 21.70 24.96 0.11
CA PRO A 110 22.23 25.99 -0.76
C PRO A 110 22.54 25.48 -2.17
N LEU A 111 22.47 26.36 -3.15
CA LEU A 111 22.59 26.08 -4.58
C LEU A 111 23.79 25.16 -4.94
N PRO A 112 25.05 25.41 -4.48
CA PRO A 112 26.17 24.58 -4.90
C PRO A 112 26.07 23.12 -4.43
N ILE A 113 25.58 22.89 -3.23
CA ILE A 113 25.42 21.53 -2.70
C ILE A 113 24.29 20.83 -3.46
N ARG A 114 23.22 21.55 -3.78
CA ARG A 114 22.10 20.99 -4.55
C ARG A 114 22.51 20.58 -5.96
N THR A 115 23.35 21.35 -6.64
CA THR A 115 23.87 20.98 -7.97
C THR A 115 24.77 19.75 -7.89
N ALA A 116 25.66 19.68 -6.90
CA ALA A 116 26.51 18.50 -6.68
C ALA A 116 25.68 17.23 -6.41
N LEU A 117 24.63 17.33 -5.56
CA LEU A 117 23.71 16.22 -5.30
C LEU A 117 22.92 15.81 -6.55
N THR A 118 22.53 16.75 -7.39
CA THR A 118 21.84 16.47 -8.65
C THR A 118 22.76 15.72 -9.61
N LEU A 119 24.01 16.16 -9.76
CA LEU A 119 25.01 15.47 -10.57
C LEU A 119 25.29 14.06 -10.04
N PHE A 120 25.48 13.90 -8.74
CA PHE A 120 25.72 12.58 -8.15
C PHE A 120 24.55 11.62 -8.40
N ARG A 121 23.31 12.07 -8.25
CA ARG A 121 22.11 11.26 -8.50
C ARG A 121 21.92 10.93 -9.98
N SER A 122 22.31 11.81 -10.89
CA SER A 122 22.18 11.60 -12.33
C SER A 122 23.02 10.41 -12.81
N VAL A 123 24.15 10.11 -12.16
CA VAL A 123 25.03 9.00 -12.52
C VAL A 123 24.29 7.67 -12.59
N ARG A 124 23.40 7.41 -11.64
CA ARG A 124 22.58 6.17 -11.64
C ARG A 124 21.74 6.03 -12.92
N TYR A 125 21.06 7.11 -13.33
CA TYR A 125 20.18 7.11 -14.50
C TYR A 125 20.99 7.05 -15.80
N LEU A 126 22.10 7.77 -15.86
CA LEU A 126 23.02 7.75 -17.00
C LEU A 126 23.62 6.35 -17.20
N TRP A 127 24.01 5.70 -16.10
CA TRP A 127 24.53 4.32 -16.14
C TRP A 127 23.47 3.32 -16.59
N ALA A 128 22.23 3.46 -16.11
CA ALA A 128 21.12 2.61 -16.53
C ALA A 128 20.83 2.76 -18.04
N GLY A 129 20.78 3.99 -18.56
CA GLY A 129 20.61 4.26 -19.98
C GLY A 129 21.76 3.71 -20.83
N LEU A 130 23.00 3.94 -20.40
CA LEU A 130 24.19 3.44 -21.09
C LEU A 130 24.23 1.91 -21.13
N SER A 131 23.85 1.25 -20.04
CA SER A 131 23.82 -0.20 -19.96
C SER A 131 22.79 -0.82 -20.90
N CYS A 132 21.62 -0.18 -21.03
CA CYS A 132 20.60 -0.57 -22.02
C CYS A 132 21.10 -0.41 -23.46
N LEU A 133 21.74 0.72 -23.74
CA LEU A 133 22.28 1.01 -25.08
C LEU A 133 23.38 0.00 -25.48
N ARG A 134 24.26 -0.38 -24.53
CA ARG A 134 25.29 -1.40 -24.76
C ARG A 134 24.71 -2.79 -25.08
N LYS A 135 23.51 -3.10 -24.57
CA LYS A 135 22.79 -4.35 -24.86
C LYS A 135 22.02 -4.29 -26.18
N GLY A 136 22.08 -3.18 -26.92
CA GLY A 136 21.36 -2.99 -28.18
C GLY A 136 19.84 -2.76 -28.03
N HIS A 137 19.36 -2.52 -26.80
CA HIS A 137 17.94 -2.26 -26.55
C HIS A 137 17.68 -0.79 -26.30
N ILE A 138 16.79 -0.19 -27.08
CA ILE A 138 16.32 1.19 -26.89
C ILE A 138 15.03 1.11 -26.04
N LEU A 139 15.19 1.22 -24.72
CA LEU A 139 14.12 1.16 -23.74
C LEU A 139 14.00 2.52 -23.01
N VAL A 140 12.96 2.65 -22.18
CA VAL A 140 12.67 3.86 -21.39
C VAL A 140 13.90 4.44 -20.67
N PRO A 141 14.81 3.66 -20.04
CA PRO A 141 16.01 4.21 -19.39
C PRO A 141 16.95 4.97 -20.32
N VAL A 142 16.95 4.70 -21.64
CA VAL A 142 17.73 5.44 -22.62
C VAL A 142 17.13 6.84 -22.84
N LEU A 143 15.78 6.91 -22.93
CA LEU A 143 15.08 8.20 -23.05
C LEU A 143 15.30 9.07 -21.81
N ASP A 144 15.21 8.47 -20.62
CA ASP A 144 15.41 9.16 -19.34
C ASP A 144 16.85 9.70 -19.24
N ALA A 145 17.83 8.87 -19.57
CA ALA A 145 19.25 9.27 -19.59
C ALA A 145 19.49 10.41 -20.57
N THR A 146 18.91 10.38 -21.76
CA THR A 146 19.06 11.48 -22.75
C THR A 146 18.44 12.78 -22.27
N ALA A 147 17.23 12.75 -21.71
CA ALA A 147 16.55 13.92 -21.16
C ALA A 147 17.35 14.56 -20.01
N ILE A 148 17.89 13.72 -19.10
CA ILE A 148 18.75 14.18 -18.00
C ILE A 148 20.04 14.77 -18.55
N THR A 149 20.72 14.09 -19.51
CA THR A 149 21.96 14.55 -20.11
C THR A 149 21.79 15.93 -20.77
N VAL A 150 20.75 16.10 -21.58
CA VAL A 150 20.47 17.37 -22.24
C VAL A 150 20.23 18.48 -21.20
N SER A 151 19.48 18.21 -20.14
CA SER A 151 19.23 19.17 -19.07
C SER A 151 20.51 19.56 -18.35
N LEU A 152 21.42 18.61 -18.09
CA LEU A 152 22.71 18.86 -17.47
C LEU A 152 23.66 19.70 -18.36
N LEU A 153 23.70 19.37 -19.67
CA LEU A 153 24.50 20.12 -20.65
C LEU A 153 24.04 21.58 -20.74
N ARG A 154 22.74 21.83 -20.67
CA ARG A 154 22.16 23.16 -20.61
C ARG A 154 22.32 23.87 -19.26
N ARG A 155 22.99 23.22 -18.29
CA ARG A 155 23.15 23.69 -16.89
C ARG A 155 21.80 23.92 -16.18
N ASP A 156 20.73 23.33 -16.66
CA ASP A 156 19.42 23.39 -16.02
C ASP A 156 19.24 22.25 -14.99
N PHE A 157 19.93 22.42 -13.87
CA PHE A 157 19.89 21.45 -12.76
C PHE A 157 18.51 21.36 -12.09
N LYS A 158 17.66 22.39 -12.27
CA LYS A 158 16.29 22.37 -11.73
C LYS A 158 15.44 21.37 -12.50
N THR A 159 15.50 21.43 -13.83
CA THR A 159 14.78 20.51 -14.72
C THR A 159 15.31 19.07 -14.56
N ALA A 160 16.64 18.87 -14.60
CA ALA A 160 17.22 17.55 -14.35
C ALA A 160 16.76 16.95 -13.00
N GLY A 161 16.79 17.75 -11.93
CA GLY A 161 16.31 17.31 -10.62
C GLY A 161 14.82 17.03 -10.57
N SER A 162 14.00 17.72 -11.38
CA SER A 162 12.55 17.45 -11.47
C SER A 162 12.25 16.17 -12.24
N ILE A 163 12.97 15.93 -13.34
CA ILE A 163 12.87 14.67 -14.09
C ILE A 163 13.21 13.49 -13.18
N MET A 164 14.37 13.50 -12.53
CA MET A 164 14.79 12.41 -11.62
C MET A 164 13.82 12.20 -10.46
N PHE A 165 13.19 13.26 -9.98
CA PHE A 165 12.17 13.15 -8.93
C PHE A 165 10.89 12.45 -9.45
N LEU A 166 10.41 12.82 -10.63
CA LEU A 166 9.24 12.18 -11.25
C LEU A 166 9.52 10.71 -11.55
N LEU A 167 10.70 10.40 -12.07
CA LEU A 167 11.13 9.02 -12.30
C LEU A 167 11.15 8.20 -11.00
N SER A 168 11.70 8.77 -9.92
CA SER A 168 11.72 8.09 -8.62
C SER A 168 10.31 7.80 -8.07
N ILE A 169 9.35 8.71 -8.28
CA ILE A 169 7.94 8.46 -7.93
C ILE A 169 7.38 7.36 -8.82
N GLY A 170 7.61 7.43 -10.13
CA GLY A 170 7.17 6.42 -11.09
C GLY A 170 7.68 5.03 -10.73
N GLU A 171 8.97 4.86 -10.47
CA GLU A 171 9.59 3.61 -10.02
C GLU A 171 8.92 3.07 -8.74
N THR A 172 8.63 3.95 -7.77
CA THR A 172 7.97 3.55 -6.52
C THR A 172 6.54 3.09 -6.74
N LEU A 173 5.78 3.78 -7.60
CA LEU A 173 4.40 3.42 -7.92
C LEU A 173 4.33 2.12 -8.74
N ASP A 174 5.26 1.93 -9.67
CA ASP A 174 5.35 0.72 -10.48
C ASP A 174 5.65 -0.51 -9.59
N GLU A 175 6.64 -0.40 -8.71
CA GLU A 175 6.94 -1.44 -7.73
C GLU A 175 5.74 -1.76 -6.82
N TRP A 176 5.03 -0.73 -6.35
CA TRP A 176 3.83 -0.91 -5.53
C TRP A 176 2.72 -1.63 -6.30
N THR A 177 2.43 -1.18 -7.53
CA THR A 177 1.40 -1.75 -8.38
C THR A 177 1.69 -3.22 -8.68
N HIS A 178 2.95 -3.54 -9.02
CA HIS A 178 3.38 -4.90 -9.28
C HIS A 178 3.18 -5.80 -8.05
N LYS A 179 3.70 -5.39 -6.88
CA LYS A 179 3.56 -6.17 -5.64
C LYS A 179 2.11 -6.34 -5.22
N LYS A 180 1.30 -5.30 -5.37
CA LYS A 180 -0.13 -5.35 -5.06
C LYS A 180 -0.87 -6.30 -6.00
N SER A 181 -0.61 -6.23 -7.30
CA SER A 181 -1.24 -7.12 -8.29
C SER A 181 -0.89 -8.59 -8.03
N VAL A 182 0.38 -8.89 -7.67
CA VAL A 182 0.79 -10.25 -7.31
C VAL A 182 0.09 -10.72 -6.04
N ALA A 183 -0.01 -9.86 -5.02
CA ALA A 183 -0.69 -10.19 -3.77
C ALA A 183 -2.20 -10.42 -3.97
N ASP A 184 -2.86 -9.58 -4.77
CA ASP A 184 -4.28 -9.71 -5.08
C ASP A 184 -4.55 -10.97 -5.91
N LEU A 185 -3.67 -11.31 -6.86
CA LEU A 185 -3.76 -12.54 -7.64
C LEU A 185 -3.58 -13.78 -6.76
N ALA A 186 -2.57 -13.79 -5.89
CA ALA A 186 -2.37 -14.89 -4.94
C ALA A 186 -3.58 -15.10 -4.04
N ARG A 187 -4.22 -14.01 -3.59
CA ARG A 187 -5.44 -14.06 -2.77
C ARG A 187 -6.62 -14.65 -3.53
N THR A 188 -6.84 -14.25 -4.78
CA THR A 188 -7.93 -14.80 -5.61
C THR A 188 -7.71 -16.26 -5.94
N MET A 189 -6.47 -16.69 -6.16
CA MET A 189 -6.16 -18.10 -6.40
C MET A 189 -6.32 -18.96 -5.15
N SER A 190 -5.99 -18.44 -3.96
CA SER A 190 -6.16 -19.18 -2.70
C SER A 190 -7.62 -19.34 -2.29
N LEU A 191 -8.52 -18.44 -2.70
CA LEU A 191 -9.95 -18.53 -2.43
C LEU A 191 -10.69 -19.54 -3.31
N ASN A 192 -10.06 -20.04 -4.37
CA ASN A 192 -10.70 -20.90 -5.37
C ASN A 192 -10.40 -22.41 -5.15
N VAL A 193 -9.88 -22.78 -3.98
CA VAL A 193 -9.55 -24.20 -3.64
C VAL A 193 -10.61 -24.82 -2.71
N ASP A 194 -11.87 -24.43 -2.85
CA ASP A 194 -12.96 -25.01 -2.02
C ASP A 194 -13.45 -26.39 -2.48
N GLN A 195 -12.94 -26.93 -3.60
CA GLN A 195 -13.29 -28.30 -4.04
C GLN A 195 -12.06 -29.02 -4.54
N VAL A 196 -11.56 -29.95 -3.76
CA VAL A 196 -10.56 -30.94 -4.17
C VAL A 196 -11.32 -32.21 -4.57
N TRP A 197 -11.19 -32.64 -5.80
CA TRP A 197 -11.64 -33.98 -6.22
C TRP A 197 -10.66 -35.00 -5.64
N LEU A 198 -11.12 -35.77 -4.66
CA LEU A 198 -10.40 -36.95 -4.17
C LEU A 198 -10.71 -38.11 -5.11
N GLU A 199 -9.72 -38.51 -5.90
CA GLU A 199 -9.78 -39.77 -6.63
C GLU A 199 -9.65 -40.88 -5.61
N THR A 200 -10.78 -41.54 -5.30
CA THR A 200 -10.80 -42.74 -4.43
C THR A 200 -10.56 -43.93 -5.33
N GLU A 201 -9.50 -44.71 -5.06
CA GLU A 201 -9.31 -45.99 -5.70
C GLU A 201 -10.52 -46.87 -5.40
N GLY A 202 -11.44 -46.97 -6.36
CA GLY A 202 -12.61 -47.86 -6.20
C GLY A 202 -13.85 -47.51 -6.99
N GLY A 203 -13.76 -46.74 -8.08
CA GLY A 203 -14.87 -46.59 -9.04
C GLY A 203 -15.65 -45.31 -8.95
#